data_b118f89d902d2c04ee8aa4aae3479144
#
_entry.id   b118f89d902d2c04ee8aa4aae3479144
#
_cell.length_a   1.000
_cell.length_b   1.000
_cell.length_c   1.000
_cell.angle_alpha   90.00
_cell.angle_beta   90.00
_cell.angle_gamma   90.00
#
_symmetry.space_group_name_H-M   'P 1'
#
loop_
_entity.id
_entity.type
_entity.pdbx_description
1 polymer ?
#
loop_
_entity_poly.entity_id
_entity_poly.type
_entity_poly.pdbx_seq_one_letter_code
_entity_poly.pdbx_strand_id
1 'polypeptide(L)'
;HIEEKELIIMLFSNFTEKARIAISEAHDAAAEMGHNYIGSEHLLMGLIREGSGVAAKVLEKNGVTAEKVKDKINEYIGIGVSLPQQTELPLTPRSKRILEMSALEARRLNHSYIGTEHLLMAIIRDGDGVAAKILESLGVNLPNFYTDTVRSIEGDVELESQPGGEYHPNPNSSTPTLDQFGRDFTAIAKEGKFDPVIGRSKEIERVTQILSRRTKNNPCLIGEPGVGKTAIAEGLAQRIVNGDVPSNLASKQIFSLDMGA
;
A
#
# COMPACT_ATOMS: atom_id res chain seq x y z
N HIS A 1 30.64 2.01 -8.69
CA HIS A 1 29.97 2.48 -9.94
C HIS A 1 29.44 1.35 -10.83
N ILE A 2 30.09 0.18 -10.88
CA ILE A 2 29.61 -0.98 -11.66
C ILE A 2 28.46 -1.66 -10.89
N GLU A 3 28.60 -1.85 -9.59
CA GLU A 3 27.58 -2.45 -8.72
C GLU A 3 26.27 -1.62 -8.65
N GLU A 4 26.35 -0.29 -8.66
CA GLU A 4 25.17 0.57 -8.67
C GLU A 4 24.36 0.47 -9.99
N LYS A 5 25.05 0.40 -11.14
CA LYS A 5 24.38 0.24 -12.44
C LYS A 5 23.73 -1.14 -12.55
N GLU A 6 24.39 -2.19 -12.10
CA GLU A 6 23.83 -3.54 -12.08
C GLU A 6 22.61 -3.66 -11.15
N LEU A 7 22.68 -3.03 -9.97
CA LEU A 7 21.57 -3.00 -9.03
C LEU A 7 20.34 -2.28 -9.61
N ILE A 8 20.54 -1.14 -10.27
CA ILE A 8 19.47 -0.38 -10.93
C ILE A 8 18.88 -1.20 -12.08
N ILE A 9 19.68 -1.83 -12.92
CA ILE A 9 19.22 -2.70 -14.02
C ILE A 9 18.44 -3.89 -13.47
N MET A 10 18.90 -4.50 -12.40
CA MET A 10 18.24 -5.64 -11.74
C MET A 10 16.89 -5.21 -11.09
N LEU A 11 16.83 -4.02 -10.51
CA LEU A 11 15.58 -3.42 -10.01
C LEU A 11 14.60 -3.16 -11.16
N PHE A 12 15.07 -2.59 -12.28
CA PHE A 12 14.23 -2.28 -13.43
C PHE A 12 13.56 -3.52 -14.05
N SER A 13 14.12 -4.71 -13.90
CA SER A 13 13.49 -5.95 -14.37
C SER A 13 12.20 -6.29 -13.64
N ASN A 14 12.06 -5.86 -12.39
CA ASN A 14 10.90 -6.13 -11.54
C ASN A 14 9.82 -5.04 -11.58
N PHE A 15 10.08 -3.90 -12.22
CA PHE A 15 9.08 -2.86 -12.40
C PHE A 15 8.03 -3.26 -13.42
N THR A 16 6.77 -3.01 -13.11
CA THR A 16 5.68 -3.13 -14.08
C THR A 16 5.87 -2.16 -15.24
N GLU A 17 5.21 -2.41 -16.37
CA GLU A 17 5.24 -1.50 -17.50
C GLU A 17 4.78 -0.08 -17.11
N LYS A 18 3.70 0.05 -16.35
CA LYS A 18 3.21 1.32 -15.83
C LYS A 18 4.22 2.04 -14.94
N ALA A 19 4.92 1.31 -14.08
CA ALA A 19 5.96 1.91 -13.25
C ALA A 19 7.16 2.39 -14.09
N ARG A 20 7.52 1.69 -15.15
CA ARG A 20 8.56 2.13 -16.11
C ARG A 20 8.12 3.37 -16.88
N ILE A 21 6.86 3.42 -17.34
CA ILE A 21 6.28 4.60 -17.98
C ILE A 21 6.33 5.78 -17.02
N ALA A 22 5.92 5.62 -15.76
CA ALA A 22 5.97 6.69 -14.76
C ALA A 22 7.40 7.22 -14.55
N ILE A 23 8.42 6.36 -14.55
CA ILE A 23 9.83 6.78 -14.43
C ILE A 23 10.27 7.52 -15.71
N SER A 24 9.85 7.10 -16.89
CA SER A 24 10.11 7.81 -18.15
C SER A 24 9.42 9.18 -18.17
N GLU A 25 8.17 9.27 -17.75
CA GLU A 25 7.44 10.52 -17.61
C GLU A 25 8.08 11.47 -16.58
N ALA A 26 8.71 10.92 -15.53
CA ALA A 26 9.47 11.73 -14.59
C ALA A 26 10.70 12.37 -15.23
N HIS A 27 11.40 11.65 -16.12
CA HIS A 27 12.52 12.18 -16.89
C HIS A 27 12.03 13.31 -17.81
N ASP A 28 10.96 13.07 -18.55
CA ASP A 28 10.41 14.06 -19.49
C ASP A 28 9.91 15.30 -18.77
N ALA A 29 9.26 15.14 -17.61
CA ALA A 29 8.86 16.25 -16.77
C ALA A 29 10.06 17.09 -16.30
N ALA A 30 11.16 16.45 -15.87
CA ALA A 30 12.37 17.15 -15.46
C ALA A 30 12.98 17.94 -16.63
N ALA A 31 13.07 17.35 -17.82
CA ALA A 31 13.57 18.01 -19.03
C ALA A 31 12.70 19.20 -19.44
N GLU A 32 11.37 19.03 -19.45
CA GLU A 32 10.41 20.11 -19.76
C GLU A 32 10.51 21.28 -18.77
N MET A 33 10.77 20.99 -17.49
CA MET A 33 10.94 22.01 -16.44
C MET A 33 12.35 22.62 -16.43
N GLY A 34 13.25 22.17 -17.29
CA GLY A 34 14.62 22.70 -17.40
C GLY A 34 15.52 22.27 -16.23
N HIS A 35 15.21 21.16 -15.58
CA HIS A 35 16.00 20.61 -14.50
C HIS A 35 17.02 19.61 -15.05
N ASN A 36 18.25 19.65 -14.55
CA ASN A 36 19.34 18.78 -14.99
C ASN A 36 19.49 17.50 -14.13
N TYR A 37 18.41 17.11 -13.42
CA TYR A 37 18.33 15.93 -12.57
C TYR A 37 16.89 15.45 -12.45
N ILE A 38 16.71 14.19 -12.06
CA ILE A 38 15.40 13.62 -11.72
C ILE A 38 15.28 13.53 -10.20
N GLY A 39 14.49 14.43 -9.60
CA GLY A 39 14.19 14.47 -8.16
C GLY A 39 12.92 13.71 -7.81
N SER A 40 12.60 13.64 -6.51
CA SER A 40 11.36 13.03 -6.00
C SER A 40 10.10 13.68 -6.56
N GLU A 41 10.11 14.98 -6.75
CA GLU A 41 9.03 15.78 -7.35
C GLU A 41 8.75 15.38 -8.81
N HIS A 42 9.79 15.02 -9.55
CA HIS A 42 9.63 14.53 -10.91
C HIS A 42 9.06 13.10 -10.91
N LEU A 43 9.46 12.25 -9.96
CA LEU A 43 8.85 10.93 -9.78
C LEU A 43 7.35 11.05 -9.46
N LEU A 44 6.96 11.99 -8.59
CA LEU A 44 5.56 12.28 -8.31
C LEU A 44 4.81 12.74 -9.56
N MET A 45 5.40 13.65 -10.35
CA MET A 45 4.81 14.10 -11.62
C MET A 45 4.66 12.95 -12.61
N GLY A 46 5.66 12.07 -12.70
CA GLY A 46 5.61 10.90 -13.58
C GLY A 46 4.51 9.93 -13.22
N LEU A 47 4.25 9.70 -11.91
CA LEU A 47 3.13 8.88 -11.44
C LEU A 47 1.77 9.47 -11.84
N ILE A 48 1.64 10.79 -11.81
CA ILE A 48 0.39 11.47 -12.23
C ILE A 48 0.22 11.37 -13.76
N ARG A 49 1.28 11.58 -14.54
CA ARG A 49 1.24 11.58 -16.00
C ARG A 49 1.00 10.18 -16.59
N GLU A 50 1.49 9.13 -15.95
CA GLU A 50 1.20 7.76 -16.36
C GLU A 50 -0.33 7.52 -16.39
N GLY A 51 -1.07 8.08 -15.46
CA GLY A 51 -2.53 8.31 -15.52
C GLY A 51 -3.42 7.06 -15.33
N SER A 52 -2.90 5.85 -15.45
CA SER A 52 -3.70 4.61 -15.46
C SER A 52 -3.42 3.67 -14.28
N GLY A 53 -2.30 3.86 -13.60
CA GLY A 53 -1.88 3.04 -12.47
C GLY A 53 -2.61 3.37 -11.17
N VAL A 54 -2.42 2.52 -10.18
CA VAL A 54 -3.02 2.70 -8.84
C VAL A 54 -2.60 4.05 -8.24
N ALA A 55 -1.32 4.44 -8.38
CA ALA A 55 -0.84 5.72 -7.87
C ALA A 55 -1.59 6.91 -8.49
N ALA A 56 -1.78 6.92 -9.80
CA ALA A 56 -2.49 8.01 -10.50
C ALA A 56 -3.94 8.14 -9.98
N LYS A 57 -4.65 7.03 -9.83
CA LYS A 57 -6.03 7.01 -9.31
C LYS A 57 -6.10 7.54 -7.87
N VAL A 58 -5.16 7.14 -7.01
CA VAL A 58 -5.12 7.58 -5.61
C VAL A 58 -4.78 9.07 -5.53
N LEU A 59 -3.84 9.55 -6.33
CA LEU A 59 -3.47 10.96 -6.42
C LEU A 59 -4.66 11.81 -6.90
N GLU A 60 -5.35 11.40 -7.95
CA GLU A 60 -6.52 12.07 -8.49
C GLU A 60 -7.67 12.13 -7.48
N LYS A 61 -7.98 11.00 -6.81
CA LYS A 61 -9.00 10.93 -5.76
C LYS A 61 -8.75 11.92 -4.62
N ASN A 62 -7.48 12.20 -4.32
CA ASN A 62 -7.08 13.15 -3.29
C ASN A 62 -6.85 14.58 -3.86
N GLY A 63 -7.26 14.83 -5.08
CA GLY A 63 -7.20 16.16 -5.71
C GLY A 63 -5.78 16.64 -6.05
N VAL A 64 -4.80 15.71 -6.12
CA VAL A 64 -3.42 15.97 -6.52
C VAL A 64 -3.34 15.85 -8.04
N THR A 65 -3.30 16.97 -8.73
CA THR A 65 -3.26 17.06 -10.19
C THR A 65 -1.89 17.50 -10.70
N ALA A 66 -1.58 17.19 -11.96
CA ALA A 66 -0.32 17.59 -12.60
C ALA A 66 -0.11 19.12 -12.56
N GLU A 67 -1.17 19.88 -12.74
CA GLU A 67 -1.15 21.35 -12.69
C GLU A 67 -0.72 21.87 -11.32
N LYS A 68 -1.40 21.41 -10.25
CA LYS A 68 -1.08 21.80 -8.88
C LYS A 68 0.34 21.39 -8.47
N VAL A 69 0.78 20.20 -8.87
CA VAL A 69 2.14 19.73 -8.59
C VAL A 69 3.18 20.55 -9.35
N LYS A 70 2.93 20.88 -10.61
CA LYS A 70 3.78 21.77 -11.42
C LYS A 70 3.94 23.14 -10.77
N ASP A 71 2.83 23.74 -10.33
CA ASP A 71 2.84 25.03 -9.65
C ASP A 71 3.68 24.99 -8.36
N LYS A 72 3.57 23.92 -7.59
CA LYS A 72 4.37 23.72 -6.38
C LYS A 72 5.84 23.46 -6.67
N ILE A 73 6.17 22.74 -7.73
CA ILE A 73 7.57 22.58 -8.18
C ILE A 73 8.15 23.96 -8.54
N ASN A 74 7.39 24.78 -9.28
CA ASN A 74 7.82 26.13 -9.60
C ASN A 74 8.01 27.01 -8.36
N GLU A 75 7.12 26.88 -7.36
CA GLU A 75 7.22 27.63 -6.10
C GLU A 75 8.46 27.24 -5.28
N TYR A 76 8.80 25.94 -5.21
CA TYR A 76 9.85 25.45 -4.32
C TYR A 76 11.25 25.39 -4.95
N ILE A 77 11.31 25.18 -6.27
CA ILE A 77 12.56 24.92 -6.99
C ILE A 77 12.75 25.98 -8.11
N GLY A 78 11.66 26.42 -8.72
CA GLY A 78 11.67 27.20 -9.95
C GLY A 78 11.60 26.31 -11.19
N ILE A 79 11.33 26.92 -12.33
CA ILE A 79 11.32 26.27 -13.64
C ILE A 79 12.30 27.00 -14.55
N GLY A 80 13.21 26.26 -15.17
CA GLY A 80 14.21 26.74 -16.09
C GLY A 80 13.77 26.67 -17.57
N VAL A 81 14.75 26.76 -18.46
CA VAL A 81 14.53 26.55 -19.88
C VAL A 81 14.47 25.05 -20.16
N SER A 82 13.43 24.64 -20.89
CA SER A 82 13.26 23.23 -21.28
C SER A 82 14.49 22.68 -21.98
N LEU A 83 14.88 21.47 -21.57
CA LEU A 83 16.02 20.74 -22.14
C LEU A 83 15.55 19.84 -23.30
N PRO A 84 16.43 19.49 -24.24
CA PRO A 84 16.11 18.50 -25.27
C PRO A 84 15.71 17.15 -24.61
N GLN A 85 14.67 16.49 -25.13
CA GLN A 85 14.14 15.22 -24.61
C GLN A 85 15.18 14.09 -24.55
N GLN A 86 16.23 14.14 -25.37
CA GLN A 86 17.32 13.16 -25.42
C GLN A 86 18.43 13.44 -24.39
N THR A 87 18.27 14.45 -23.54
CA THR A 87 19.26 14.75 -22.50
C THR A 87 19.23 13.68 -21.43
N GLU A 88 20.36 13.00 -21.19
CA GLU A 88 20.48 12.07 -20.07
C GLU A 88 20.47 12.84 -18.74
N LEU A 89 19.45 12.61 -17.93
CA LEU A 89 19.28 13.25 -16.62
C LEU A 89 19.59 12.24 -15.51
N PRO A 90 20.53 12.53 -14.60
CA PRO A 90 20.83 11.64 -13.49
C PRO A 90 19.72 11.68 -12.43
N LEU A 91 19.44 10.53 -11.82
CA LEU A 91 18.63 10.46 -10.63
C LEU A 91 19.38 11.08 -9.45
N THR A 92 18.68 11.88 -8.64
CA THR A 92 19.24 12.32 -7.35
C THR A 92 19.49 11.12 -6.43
N PRO A 93 20.39 11.24 -5.43
CA PRO A 93 20.58 10.18 -4.43
C PRO A 93 19.27 9.82 -3.72
N ARG A 94 18.39 10.79 -3.48
CA ARG A 94 17.06 10.58 -2.90
C ARG A 94 16.14 9.79 -3.84
N SER A 95 16.10 10.13 -5.12
CA SER A 95 15.28 9.39 -6.10
C SER A 95 15.75 7.94 -6.26
N LYS A 96 17.06 7.69 -6.25
CA LYS A 96 17.62 6.32 -6.22
C LYS A 96 17.13 5.56 -4.99
N ARG A 97 17.21 6.18 -3.81
CA ARG A 97 16.71 5.58 -2.57
C ARG A 97 15.20 5.30 -2.61
N ILE A 98 14.39 6.17 -3.21
CA ILE A 98 12.95 5.94 -3.39
C ILE A 98 12.70 4.72 -4.28
N LEU A 99 13.46 4.55 -5.39
CA LEU A 99 13.35 3.36 -6.23
C LEU A 99 13.72 2.08 -5.47
N GLU A 100 14.76 2.10 -4.65
CA GLU A 100 15.15 0.98 -3.79
C GLU A 100 14.07 0.70 -2.73
N MET A 101 13.53 1.74 -2.10
CA MET A 101 12.45 1.62 -1.12
C MET A 101 11.18 1.04 -1.74
N SER A 102 10.87 1.34 -3.00
CA SER A 102 9.70 0.77 -3.68
C SER A 102 9.77 -0.76 -3.79
N ALA A 103 10.97 -1.31 -3.93
CA ALA A 103 11.17 -2.76 -3.87
C ALA A 103 10.92 -3.34 -2.47
N LEU A 104 11.23 -2.58 -1.41
CA LEU A 104 10.92 -2.98 -0.04
C LEU A 104 9.41 -2.91 0.22
N GLU A 105 8.73 -1.88 -0.30
CA GLU A 105 7.27 -1.78 -0.20
C GLU A 105 6.58 -2.96 -0.91
N ALA A 106 7.02 -3.32 -2.12
CA ALA A 106 6.50 -4.49 -2.84
C ALA A 106 6.68 -5.79 -2.03
N ARG A 107 7.87 -5.99 -1.44
CA ARG A 107 8.13 -7.17 -0.59
C ARG A 107 7.25 -7.21 0.66
N ARG A 108 6.95 -6.07 1.28
CA ARG A 108 6.05 -5.97 2.44
C ARG A 108 4.63 -6.40 2.10
N LEU A 109 4.18 -6.10 0.90
CA LEU A 109 2.88 -6.52 0.40
C LEU A 109 2.91 -7.93 -0.24
N ASN A 110 4.03 -8.66 -0.13
CA ASN A 110 4.24 -9.96 -0.77
C ASN A 110 4.05 -9.94 -2.30
N HIS A 111 4.31 -8.80 -2.93
CA HIS A 111 4.26 -8.67 -4.38
C HIS A 111 5.60 -9.05 -5.02
N SER A 112 5.54 -9.80 -6.12
CA SER A 112 6.72 -10.17 -6.93
C SER A 112 7.11 -9.11 -7.96
N TYR A 113 6.35 -8.02 -8.04
CA TYR A 113 6.51 -6.91 -8.99
C TYR A 113 6.55 -5.57 -8.25
N ILE A 114 7.10 -4.55 -8.90
CA ILE A 114 7.11 -3.18 -8.38
C ILE A 114 6.20 -2.33 -9.28
N GLY A 115 5.02 -1.98 -8.77
CA GLY A 115 4.03 -1.14 -9.45
C GLY A 115 4.14 0.34 -9.08
N THR A 116 3.29 1.16 -9.68
CA THR A 116 3.19 2.61 -9.42
C THR A 116 2.81 2.89 -7.96
N GLU A 117 2.00 2.04 -7.36
CA GLU A 117 1.61 2.07 -5.95
C GLU A 117 2.81 1.98 -5.01
N HIS A 118 3.75 1.08 -5.28
CA HIS A 118 4.96 0.92 -4.47
C HIS A 118 5.89 2.13 -4.58
N LEU A 119 5.96 2.75 -5.76
CA LEU A 119 6.68 4.01 -5.96
C LEU A 119 6.05 5.15 -5.16
N LEU A 120 4.72 5.27 -5.17
CA LEU A 120 4.01 6.28 -4.38
C LEU A 120 4.22 6.06 -2.88
N MET A 121 4.09 4.81 -2.40
CA MET A 121 4.33 4.45 -1.00
C MET A 121 5.76 4.80 -0.57
N ALA A 122 6.76 4.55 -1.42
CA ALA A 122 8.15 4.90 -1.15
C ALA A 122 8.37 6.42 -1.07
N ILE A 123 7.70 7.22 -1.92
CA ILE A 123 7.73 8.68 -1.86
C ILE A 123 7.13 9.18 -0.53
N ILE A 124 5.98 8.64 -0.13
CA ILE A 124 5.32 9.00 1.12
C ILE A 124 6.20 8.65 2.33
N ARG A 125 6.81 7.48 2.30
CA ARG A 125 7.68 6.99 3.38
C ARG A 125 9.00 7.75 3.49
N ASP A 126 9.55 8.23 2.38
CA ASP A 126 10.73 9.10 2.39
C ASP A 126 10.49 10.38 3.21
N GLY A 127 9.27 10.91 3.18
CA GLY A 127 8.71 11.93 4.09
C GLY A 127 9.36 13.31 4.04
N ASP A 128 10.66 13.40 3.76
CA ASP A 128 11.44 14.65 3.81
C ASP A 128 11.75 15.24 2.41
N GLY A 129 11.32 14.56 1.35
CA GLY A 129 11.57 14.97 -0.04
C GLY A 129 10.69 16.13 -0.48
N VAL A 130 11.06 16.75 -1.60
CA VAL A 130 10.24 17.81 -2.23
C VAL A 130 8.84 17.27 -2.58
N ALA A 131 8.74 16.03 -3.06
CA ALA A 131 7.45 15.39 -3.34
C ALA A 131 6.55 15.32 -2.10
N ALA A 132 7.08 14.91 -0.96
CA ALA A 132 6.32 14.84 0.29
C ALA A 132 5.84 16.22 0.73
N LYS A 133 6.70 17.24 0.67
CA LYS A 133 6.35 18.62 0.98
C LYS A 133 5.26 19.17 0.04
N ILE A 134 5.32 18.81 -1.25
CA ILE A 134 4.28 19.17 -2.21
C ILE A 134 2.95 18.54 -1.81
N LEU A 135 2.93 17.24 -1.50
CA LEU A 135 1.71 16.54 -1.08
C LEU A 135 1.11 17.19 0.18
N GLU A 136 1.93 17.46 1.20
CA GLU A 136 1.48 18.13 2.43
C GLU A 136 0.94 19.55 2.16
N SER A 137 1.61 20.32 1.29
CA SER A 137 1.17 21.68 0.93
C SER A 137 -0.17 21.68 0.16
N LEU A 138 -0.50 20.58 -0.50
CA LEU A 138 -1.79 20.36 -1.16
C LEU A 138 -2.87 19.80 -0.20
N GLY A 139 -2.56 19.70 1.11
CA GLY A 139 -3.49 19.26 2.15
C GLY A 139 -3.55 17.74 2.33
N VAL A 140 -2.62 17.00 1.73
CA VAL A 140 -2.57 15.53 1.88
C VAL A 140 -1.93 15.18 3.22
N ASN A 141 -2.63 14.39 4.03
CA ASN A 141 -2.07 13.77 5.22
C ASN A 141 -1.32 12.50 4.82
N LEU A 142 0.02 12.52 4.88
CA LEU A 142 0.86 11.42 4.37
C LEU A 142 0.56 10.06 5.01
N PRO A 143 0.37 9.90 6.33
CA PRO A 143 -0.02 8.63 6.94
C PRO A 143 -1.33 8.08 6.41
N ASN A 144 -2.37 8.92 6.30
CA ASN A 144 -3.66 8.49 5.75
C ASN A 144 -3.54 8.14 4.27
N PHE A 145 -2.76 8.92 3.53
CA PHE A 145 -2.53 8.71 2.10
C PHE A 145 -1.80 7.39 1.80
N TYR A 146 -0.84 7.02 2.66
CA TYR A 146 -0.21 5.70 2.61
C TYR A 146 -1.23 4.58 2.79
N THR A 147 -2.09 4.69 3.80
CA THR A 147 -3.15 3.71 4.07
C THR A 147 -4.15 3.62 2.92
N ASP A 148 -4.54 4.75 2.33
CA ASP A 148 -5.44 4.79 1.18
C ASP A 148 -4.81 4.14 -0.07
N THR A 149 -3.50 4.31 -0.24
CA THR A 149 -2.76 3.63 -1.32
C THR A 149 -2.79 2.12 -1.12
N VAL A 150 -2.53 1.62 0.08
CA VAL A 150 -2.62 0.19 0.39
C VAL A 150 -4.03 -0.36 0.14
N ARG A 151 -5.06 0.34 0.60
CA ARG A 151 -6.47 -0.05 0.36
C ARG A 151 -6.83 -0.10 -1.13
N SER A 152 -6.28 0.81 -1.92
CA SER A 152 -6.56 0.83 -3.37
C SER A 152 -5.92 -0.34 -4.10
N ILE A 153 -4.83 -0.90 -3.59
CA ILE A 153 -4.23 -2.14 -4.10
C ILE A 153 -5.15 -3.33 -3.83
N GLU A 154 -5.70 -3.40 -2.60
CA GLU A 154 -6.61 -4.48 -2.20
C GLU A 154 -7.96 -4.40 -2.93
N GLY A 155 -8.41 -3.20 -3.29
CA GLY A 155 -9.69 -2.95 -4.00
C GLY A 155 -9.64 -3.17 -5.52
N ASP A 156 -8.49 -3.11 -6.16
CA ASP A 156 -8.37 -3.42 -7.60
C ASP A 156 -8.52 -4.93 -7.91
N VAL A 157 -8.60 -5.79 -6.89
CA VAL A 157 -8.98 -7.20 -7.04
C VAL A 157 -10.50 -7.39 -7.10
N GLU A 158 -11.32 -6.37 -6.76
CA GLU A 158 -12.79 -6.45 -6.67
C GLU A 158 -13.54 -5.29 -7.36
N LEU A 159 -13.02 -4.62 -8.38
CA LEU A 159 -13.77 -3.55 -9.08
C LEU A 159 -14.28 -3.94 -10.46
N GLU A 160 -15.03 -5.06 -10.53
CA GLU A 160 -16.22 -5.16 -11.37
C GLU A 160 -17.43 -5.36 -10.45
N SER A 161 -17.99 -4.30 -9.92
CA SER A 161 -19.39 -4.15 -9.48
C SER A 161 -19.58 -3.25 -8.27
N GLN A 162 -20.09 -2.08 -8.56
CA GLN A 162 -21.02 -1.20 -7.79
C GLN A 162 -20.47 -0.20 -6.75
N PRO A 163 -21.14 1.00 -6.69
CA PRO A 163 -20.66 2.18 -5.98
C PRO A 163 -21.24 2.29 -4.57
N GLY A 164 -20.45 2.84 -3.65
CA GLY A 164 -20.97 3.47 -2.43
C GLY A 164 -20.79 2.67 -1.15
N GLY A 165 -19.74 2.94 -0.42
CA GLY A 165 -19.58 2.58 0.98
C GLY A 165 -18.59 3.51 1.66
N GLU A 166 -19.08 4.66 2.17
CA GLU A 166 -18.32 5.54 3.04
C GLU A 166 -17.85 4.76 4.28
N TYR A 167 -16.54 4.69 4.49
CA TYR A 167 -15.98 4.20 5.75
C TYR A 167 -16.16 5.30 6.80
N HIS A 168 -17.19 5.14 7.63
CA HIS A 168 -17.31 5.89 8.87
C HIS A 168 -16.43 5.19 9.93
N PRO A 169 -15.44 5.88 10.52
CA PRO A 169 -14.83 5.37 11.73
C PRO A 169 -15.95 5.21 12.76
N ASN A 170 -16.10 3.99 13.28
CA ASN A 170 -17.10 3.73 14.31
C ASN A 170 -16.71 4.54 15.57
N PRO A 171 -17.45 5.62 15.92
CA PRO A 171 -17.10 6.46 17.06
C PRO A 171 -17.20 5.72 18.41
N ASN A 172 -17.67 4.47 18.40
CA ASN A 172 -17.80 3.61 19.56
C ASN A 172 -16.79 2.45 19.58
N SER A 173 -15.74 2.47 18.75
CA SER A 173 -14.69 1.45 18.83
C SER A 173 -13.90 1.63 20.11
N SER A 174 -13.81 0.56 20.91
CA SER A 174 -12.98 0.51 22.12
C SER A 174 -11.48 0.41 21.81
N THR A 175 -11.09 0.26 20.53
CA THR A 175 -9.71 0.01 20.11
C THR A 175 -9.34 0.77 18.82
N PRO A 176 -9.37 2.11 18.82
CA PRO A 176 -9.14 2.91 17.61
C PRO A 176 -7.73 2.71 17.00
N THR A 177 -6.75 2.34 17.80
CA THR A 177 -5.38 2.05 17.32
C THR A 177 -5.31 0.69 16.59
N LEU A 178 -6.02 -0.33 17.08
CA LEU A 178 -6.09 -1.63 16.41
C LEU A 178 -6.82 -1.53 15.07
N ASP A 179 -7.86 -0.71 15.00
CA ASP A 179 -8.63 -0.48 13.77
C ASP A 179 -7.79 0.20 12.66
N GLN A 180 -6.70 0.89 13.04
CA GLN A 180 -5.78 1.52 12.09
C GLN A 180 -4.72 0.54 11.53
N PHE A 181 -4.36 -0.50 12.29
CA PHE A 181 -3.25 -1.41 11.95
C PHE A 181 -3.68 -2.86 11.77
N GLY A 182 -4.96 -3.18 11.97
CA GLY A 182 -5.49 -4.53 11.87
C GLY A 182 -6.78 -4.61 11.07
N ARG A 183 -7.06 -5.81 10.54
CA ARG A 183 -8.36 -6.13 9.92
C ARG A 183 -9.22 -6.87 10.95
N ASP A 184 -10.41 -6.33 11.27
CA ASP A 184 -11.38 -7.01 12.14
C ASP A 184 -12.09 -8.13 11.37
N PHE A 185 -11.59 -9.36 11.51
CA PHE A 185 -12.20 -10.54 10.91
C PHE A 185 -13.60 -10.81 11.45
N THR A 186 -13.88 -10.44 12.69
CA THR A 186 -15.21 -10.63 13.28
C THR A 186 -16.24 -9.68 12.65
N ALA A 187 -15.85 -8.45 12.35
CA ALA A 187 -16.71 -7.50 11.63
C ALA A 187 -16.96 -7.98 10.19
N ILE A 188 -15.93 -8.40 9.48
CA ILE A 188 -16.01 -8.93 8.10
C ILE A 188 -16.91 -10.19 8.06
N ALA A 189 -16.79 -11.07 9.07
CA ALA A 189 -17.64 -12.25 9.20
C ALA A 189 -19.11 -11.89 9.43
N LYS A 190 -19.41 -10.84 10.22
CA LYS A 190 -20.78 -10.33 10.42
C LYS A 190 -21.41 -9.83 9.13
N GLU A 191 -20.61 -9.26 8.25
CA GLU A 191 -21.04 -8.78 6.93
C GLU A 191 -21.18 -9.93 5.89
N GLY A 192 -20.82 -11.16 6.26
CA GLY A 192 -20.91 -12.31 5.38
C GLY A 192 -19.90 -12.30 4.22
N LYS A 193 -18.82 -11.54 4.33
CA LYS A 193 -17.84 -11.33 3.26
C LYS A 193 -16.74 -12.41 3.18
N PHE A 194 -16.73 -13.40 4.06
CA PHE A 194 -15.81 -14.51 3.98
C PHE A 194 -16.42 -15.69 3.24
N ASP A 195 -15.61 -16.32 2.40
CA ASP A 195 -15.95 -17.60 1.80
C ASP A 195 -16.12 -18.70 2.87
N PRO A 196 -17.01 -19.69 2.63
CA PRO A 196 -17.16 -20.79 3.54
C PRO A 196 -15.88 -21.63 3.63
N VAL A 197 -15.34 -21.77 4.85
CA VAL A 197 -14.12 -22.55 5.07
C VAL A 197 -14.44 -24.05 5.06
N ILE A 198 -14.05 -24.71 3.96
CA ILE A 198 -14.31 -26.15 3.75
C ILE A 198 -13.10 -26.99 4.18
N GLY A 199 -13.34 -28.08 4.88
CA GLY A 199 -12.34 -29.11 5.19
C GLY A 199 -11.38 -28.75 6.34
N ARG A 200 -11.58 -27.64 7.07
CA ARG A 200 -10.72 -27.20 8.18
C ARG A 200 -11.38 -27.23 9.56
N SER A 201 -12.48 -27.94 9.68
CA SER A 201 -13.26 -27.98 10.93
C SER A 201 -12.46 -28.48 12.13
N LYS A 202 -11.58 -29.48 11.95
CA LYS A 202 -10.74 -30.06 13.01
C LYS A 202 -9.68 -29.07 13.51
N GLU A 203 -9.04 -28.33 12.61
CA GLU A 203 -8.04 -27.34 12.93
C GLU A 203 -8.66 -26.13 13.64
N ILE A 204 -9.82 -25.65 13.17
CA ILE A 204 -10.57 -24.56 13.81
C ILE A 204 -11.01 -24.99 15.22
N GLU A 205 -11.55 -26.20 15.38
CA GLU A 205 -11.91 -26.75 16.69
C GLU A 205 -10.70 -26.82 17.63
N ARG A 206 -9.57 -27.30 17.14
CA ARG A 206 -8.33 -27.35 17.90
C ARG A 206 -7.84 -25.97 18.35
N VAL A 207 -7.89 -24.97 17.48
CA VAL A 207 -7.56 -23.59 17.80
C VAL A 207 -8.53 -23.05 18.87
N THR A 208 -9.84 -23.27 18.70
CA THR A 208 -10.88 -22.91 19.67
C THR A 208 -10.61 -23.51 21.06
N GLN A 209 -10.26 -24.78 21.11
CA GLN A 209 -9.92 -25.47 22.39
C GLN A 209 -8.69 -24.84 23.03
N ILE A 210 -7.64 -24.51 22.28
CA ILE A 210 -6.41 -23.88 22.79
C ILE A 210 -6.72 -22.49 23.33
N LEU A 211 -7.44 -21.66 22.59
CA LEU A 211 -7.84 -20.31 22.99
C LEU A 211 -8.73 -20.28 24.22
N SER A 212 -9.50 -21.37 24.47
CA SER A 212 -10.38 -21.48 25.61
C SER A 212 -9.65 -21.85 26.92
N ARG A 213 -8.36 -22.14 26.86
CA ARG A 213 -7.56 -22.49 28.07
C ARG A 213 -7.29 -21.24 28.90
N ARG A 214 -7.10 -21.43 30.22
CA ARG A 214 -6.71 -20.34 31.13
C ARG A 214 -5.25 -19.92 30.97
N THR A 215 -4.39 -20.83 30.57
CA THR A 215 -2.96 -20.64 30.35
C THR A 215 -2.53 -21.37 29.08
N LYS A 216 -1.42 -20.97 28.45
CA LYS A 216 -0.90 -21.55 27.20
C LYS A 216 -1.96 -21.56 26.09
N ASN A 217 -2.66 -20.40 25.95
CA ASN A 217 -3.77 -20.20 25.05
C ASN A 217 -3.34 -19.50 23.73
N ASN A 218 -2.08 -19.61 23.35
CA ASN A 218 -1.54 -19.03 22.11
C ASN A 218 -1.31 -20.13 21.07
N PRO A 219 -2.27 -20.43 20.16
CA PRO A 219 -2.07 -21.41 19.10
C PRO A 219 -1.10 -20.86 18.05
N CYS A 220 -0.22 -21.72 17.55
CA CYS A 220 0.65 -21.43 16.42
C CYS A 220 0.26 -22.34 15.25
N LEU A 221 0.00 -21.73 14.08
CA LEU A 221 -0.31 -22.43 12.83
C LEU A 221 0.96 -22.55 11.99
N ILE A 222 1.45 -23.77 11.80
CA ILE A 222 2.65 -24.07 11.04
C ILE A 222 2.26 -24.74 9.71
N GLY A 223 2.88 -24.33 8.62
CA GLY A 223 2.65 -24.90 7.30
C GLY A 223 3.29 -24.04 6.20
N GLU A 224 3.35 -24.58 5.00
CA GLU A 224 3.87 -23.88 3.83
C GLU A 224 3.00 -22.68 3.45
N PRO A 225 3.52 -21.67 2.70
CA PRO A 225 2.71 -20.60 2.13
C PRO A 225 1.54 -21.16 1.30
N GLY A 226 0.37 -20.53 1.39
CA GLY A 226 -0.80 -20.93 0.57
C GLY A 226 -1.62 -22.11 1.09
N VAL A 227 -1.23 -22.81 2.15
CA VAL A 227 -1.99 -23.97 2.69
C VAL A 227 -3.26 -23.59 3.46
N GLY A 228 -3.65 -22.31 3.51
CA GLY A 228 -4.89 -21.86 4.15
C GLY A 228 -4.78 -21.60 5.66
N LYS A 229 -3.61 -21.17 6.17
CA LYS A 229 -3.46 -20.79 7.59
C LYS A 229 -4.40 -19.66 8.00
N THR A 230 -4.54 -18.65 7.14
CA THR A 230 -5.43 -17.50 7.35
C THR A 230 -6.90 -17.93 7.36
N ALA A 231 -7.29 -18.85 6.48
CA ALA A 231 -8.66 -19.40 6.44
C ALA A 231 -9.11 -20.03 7.78
N ILE A 232 -8.18 -20.51 8.60
CA ILE A 232 -8.50 -21.02 9.95
C ILE A 232 -8.94 -19.89 10.88
N ALA A 233 -8.30 -18.71 10.79
CA ALA A 233 -8.68 -17.54 11.58
C ALA A 233 -10.02 -16.94 11.08
N GLU A 234 -10.23 -16.89 9.77
CA GLU A 234 -11.49 -16.49 9.14
C GLU A 234 -12.66 -17.41 9.55
N GLY A 235 -12.44 -18.73 9.49
CA GLY A 235 -13.43 -19.72 9.93
C GLY A 235 -13.73 -19.65 11.43
N LEU A 236 -12.75 -19.29 12.26
CA LEU A 236 -12.98 -19.04 13.67
C LEU A 236 -13.82 -17.77 13.88
N ALA A 237 -13.57 -16.71 13.13
CA ALA A 237 -14.38 -15.49 13.17
C ALA A 237 -15.85 -15.76 12.78
N GLN A 238 -16.06 -16.56 11.73
CA GLN A 238 -17.42 -17.00 11.33
C GLN A 238 -18.11 -17.79 12.45
N ARG A 239 -17.40 -18.70 13.14
CA ARG A 239 -17.98 -19.44 14.26
C ARG A 239 -18.32 -18.57 15.45
N ILE A 240 -17.50 -17.56 15.75
CA ILE A 240 -17.81 -16.57 16.82
C ILE A 240 -19.09 -15.82 16.49
N VAL A 241 -19.24 -15.34 15.27
CA VAL A 241 -20.42 -14.61 14.81
C VAL A 241 -21.68 -15.49 14.84
N ASN A 242 -21.54 -16.76 14.46
CA ASN A 242 -22.65 -17.72 14.47
C ASN A 242 -22.96 -18.27 15.87
N GLY A 243 -22.17 -17.90 16.89
CA GLY A 243 -22.34 -18.43 18.25
C GLY A 243 -21.88 -19.87 18.43
N ASP A 244 -21.17 -20.44 17.48
CA ASP A 244 -20.65 -21.83 17.49
C ASP A 244 -19.27 -21.92 18.15
N VAL A 245 -19.14 -21.28 19.32
CA VAL A 245 -17.93 -21.27 20.15
C VAL A 245 -18.28 -21.29 21.62
N PRO A 246 -17.36 -21.75 22.51
CA PRO A 246 -17.54 -21.68 23.96
C PRO A 246 -17.85 -20.24 24.44
N SER A 247 -18.60 -20.09 25.51
CA SER A 247 -19.08 -18.80 26.05
C SER A 247 -17.98 -17.80 26.35
N ASN A 248 -16.77 -18.26 26.69
CA ASN A 248 -15.61 -17.41 26.93
C ASN A 248 -15.03 -16.76 25.63
N LEU A 249 -15.38 -17.29 24.47
CA LEU A 249 -14.97 -16.76 23.16
C LEU A 249 -16.10 -16.02 22.43
N ALA A 250 -17.36 -16.22 22.81
CA ALA A 250 -18.54 -15.67 22.14
C ALA A 250 -18.57 -14.13 22.05
N SER A 251 -17.90 -13.43 22.98
CA SER A 251 -17.79 -11.97 23.00
C SER A 251 -16.45 -11.44 22.51
N LYS A 252 -15.59 -12.30 21.96
CA LYS A 252 -14.25 -11.90 21.51
C LYS A 252 -14.28 -11.45 20.04
N GLN A 253 -13.33 -10.58 19.72
CA GLN A 253 -13.08 -10.11 18.36
C GLN A 253 -11.73 -10.65 17.88
N ILE A 254 -11.64 -10.94 16.60
CA ILE A 254 -10.40 -11.40 15.95
C ILE A 254 -9.91 -10.29 15.05
N PHE A 255 -8.70 -9.82 15.35
CA PHE A 255 -7.97 -8.88 14.51
C PHE A 255 -6.77 -9.57 13.86
N SER A 256 -6.62 -9.41 12.56
CA SER A 256 -5.39 -9.76 11.86
C SER A 256 -4.44 -8.57 11.90
N LEU A 257 -3.27 -8.74 12.51
CA LEU A 257 -2.20 -7.74 12.51
C LEU A 257 -1.10 -8.21 11.58
N ASP A 258 -0.66 -7.32 10.70
CA ASP A 258 0.56 -7.55 9.93
C ASP A 258 1.77 -7.10 10.75
N MET A 259 2.56 -8.07 11.23
CA MET A 259 3.76 -7.82 12.04
C MET A 259 4.97 -7.40 11.19
N GLY A 260 4.82 -7.28 9.87
CA GLY A 260 5.85 -6.85 8.93
C GLY A 260 5.72 -5.40 8.48
N ALA A 261 4.78 -4.66 9.06
CA ALA A 261 4.57 -3.25 8.76
C ALA A 261 5.43 -2.34 9.65
#